data_091e7b8b70f8f3f2bed771bb599cfed8
#
_entry.id   091e7b8b70f8f3f2bed771bb599cfed8
#
_cell.length_a   1.000
_cell.length_b   1.000
_cell.length_c   1.000
_cell.angle_alpha   90.00
_cell.angle_beta   90.00
_cell.angle_gamma   90.00
#
_symmetry.space_group_name_H-M   'P 1'
#
loop_
_entity.id
_entity.type
_entity.pdbx_description
1 polymer ?
#
loop_
_entity_poly.entity_id
_entity_poly.type
_entity_poly.pdbx_seq_one_letter_code
_entity_poly.pdbx_strand_id
1 'polypeptide(L)'
;MSYIANVTREGNDWLAEIRDLPGAHALARTLAALRRELADAIILSADLADGSPVDIDLVLDDPQLAGLQAAVDLSVEGHRAAEVTAILIARTEEAARQLVGAGWSVRDVAGALDVTAGRVSQLTKERRPA
;
A
#
# COMPACT_ATOMS: atom_id res chain seq x y z
N MET A 1 -9.96 1.53 -4.98
CA MET A 1 -11.14 0.74 -4.67
C MET A 1 -10.72 -0.61 -4.13
N SER A 2 -11.20 -0.95 -2.95
CA SER A 2 -10.81 -2.22 -2.31
C SER A 2 -11.82 -3.30 -2.61
N TYR A 3 -11.32 -4.50 -2.84
CA TYR A 3 -12.14 -5.70 -3.00
C TYR A 3 -12.11 -6.50 -1.71
N ILE A 4 -13.22 -7.11 -1.35
CA ILE A 4 -13.32 -7.93 -0.14
C ILE A 4 -13.34 -9.40 -0.55
N ALA A 5 -12.39 -10.17 0.00
CA ALA A 5 -12.28 -11.59 -0.23
C ALA A 5 -12.73 -12.36 1.02
N ASN A 6 -13.73 -13.20 0.87
CA ASN A 6 -14.12 -14.13 1.92
C ASN A 6 -13.22 -15.37 1.82
N VAL A 7 -12.43 -15.61 2.86
CA VAL A 7 -11.40 -16.65 2.88
C VAL A 7 -11.83 -17.80 3.79
N THR A 8 -11.73 -19.02 3.28
CA THR A 8 -11.98 -20.23 4.05
C THR A 8 -10.81 -21.18 3.97
N ARG A 9 -10.67 -22.06 4.96
CA ARG A 9 -9.64 -23.09 5.02
C ARG A 9 -10.25 -24.45 4.82
N GLU A 10 -9.75 -25.21 3.85
CA GLU A 10 -10.11 -26.62 3.64
C GLU A 10 -8.84 -27.47 3.64
N GLY A 11 -8.65 -28.27 4.69
CA GLY A 11 -7.43 -29.06 4.85
C GLY A 11 -6.21 -28.17 4.87
N ASN A 12 -5.33 -28.34 3.90
CA ASN A 12 -4.10 -27.54 3.75
C ASN A 12 -4.24 -26.41 2.72
N ASP A 13 -5.42 -26.22 2.19
CA ASP A 13 -5.66 -25.24 1.13
C ASP A 13 -6.46 -24.05 1.64
N TRP A 14 -6.21 -22.90 1.04
CA TRP A 14 -6.97 -21.68 1.23
C TRP A 14 -7.84 -21.42 0.02
N LEU A 15 -9.13 -21.15 0.26
CA LEU A 15 -10.08 -20.76 -0.78
C LEU A 15 -10.56 -19.36 -0.51
N ALA A 16 -10.82 -18.60 -1.56
CA ALA A 16 -11.39 -17.27 -1.43
C ALA A 16 -12.29 -16.92 -2.59
N GLU A 17 -13.33 -16.14 -2.29
CA GLU A 17 -14.22 -15.55 -3.27
C GLU A 17 -14.29 -14.06 -3.04
N ILE A 18 -14.32 -13.29 -4.12
CA ILE A 18 -14.47 -11.84 -4.05
C ILE A 18 -15.95 -11.48 -3.97
N ARG A 19 -16.32 -10.70 -2.96
CA ARG A 19 -17.69 -10.17 -2.83
C ARG A 19 -18.02 -9.29 -4.02
N ASP A 20 -19.24 -9.39 -4.50
CA ASP A 20 -19.79 -8.55 -5.56
C ASP A 20 -19.07 -8.65 -6.90
N LEU A 21 -18.25 -9.69 -7.08
CA LEU A 21 -17.55 -9.94 -8.35
C LEU A 21 -17.65 -11.42 -8.67
N PRO A 22 -18.78 -11.87 -9.25
CA PRO A 22 -19.00 -13.27 -9.59
C PRO A 22 -17.91 -13.81 -10.51
N GLY A 23 -17.43 -15.01 -10.22
CA GLY A 23 -16.36 -15.64 -10.97
C GLY A 23 -14.94 -15.31 -10.51
N ALA A 24 -14.76 -14.31 -9.66
CA ALA A 24 -13.46 -14.02 -9.07
C ALA A 24 -13.25 -14.85 -7.81
N HIS A 25 -12.49 -15.93 -7.94
CA HIS A 25 -12.17 -16.85 -6.84
C HIS A 25 -10.79 -17.43 -7.04
N ALA A 26 -10.22 -17.97 -5.99
CA ALA A 26 -8.89 -18.57 -6.04
C ALA A 26 -8.74 -19.68 -5.00
N LEU A 27 -7.77 -20.56 -5.25
CA LEU A 27 -7.34 -21.63 -4.38
C LEU A 27 -5.82 -21.60 -4.31
N ALA A 28 -5.25 -21.65 -3.12
CA ALA A 28 -3.80 -21.67 -2.96
C ALA A 28 -3.40 -22.32 -1.63
N ARG A 29 -2.15 -22.73 -1.52
CA ARG A 29 -1.62 -23.35 -0.30
C ARG A 29 -1.16 -22.34 0.74
N THR A 30 -0.87 -21.11 0.35
CA THR A 30 -0.46 -20.03 1.24
C THR A 30 -1.32 -18.81 1.03
N LEU A 31 -1.45 -17.97 2.05
CA LEU A 31 -2.18 -16.72 1.93
C LEU A 31 -1.49 -15.75 0.95
N ALA A 32 -0.17 -15.76 0.90
CA ALA A 32 0.57 -14.94 -0.06
C ALA A 32 0.26 -15.33 -1.51
N ALA A 33 0.26 -16.63 -1.82
CA ALA A 33 -0.12 -17.13 -3.15
C ALA A 33 -1.58 -16.84 -3.44
N LEU A 34 -2.46 -16.98 -2.43
CA LEU A 34 -3.88 -16.66 -2.57
C LEU A 34 -4.10 -15.20 -2.99
N ARG A 35 -3.39 -14.27 -2.36
CA ARG A 35 -3.48 -12.84 -2.72
C ARG A 35 -3.09 -12.60 -4.19
N ARG A 36 -2.01 -13.25 -4.65
CA ARG A 36 -1.56 -13.11 -6.05
C ARG A 36 -2.61 -13.64 -7.03
N GLU A 37 -3.14 -14.82 -6.75
CA GLU A 37 -4.15 -15.43 -7.61
C GLU A 37 -5.47 -14.66 -7.60
N LEU A 38 -5.87 -14.11 -6.44
CA LEU A 38 -7.04 -13.25 -6.35
C LEU A 38 -6.86 -11.96 -7.17
N ALA A 39 -5.68 -11.36 -7.11
CA ALA A 39 -5.39 -10.16 -7.91
C ALA A 39 -5.53 -10.45 -9.40
N ASP A 40 -4.98 -11.57 -9.88
CA ASP A 40 -5.12 -11.98 -11.28
C ASP A 40 -6.57 -12.25 -11.65
N ALA A 41 -7.33 -12.91 -10.77
CA ALA A 41 -8.75 -13.20 -10.98
C ALA A 41 -9.59 -11.92 -11.05
N ILE A 42 -9.30 -10.93 -10.22
CA ILE A 42 -9.97 -9.63 -10.23
C ILE A 42 -9.66 -8.88 -11.51
N ILE A 43 -8.39 -8.83 -11.92
CA ILE A 43 -7.97 -8.17 -13.15
C ILE A 43 -8.73 -8.76 -14.34
N LEU A 44 -8.82 -10.08 -14.40
CA LEU A 44 -9.53 -10.77 -15.47
C LEU A 44 -11.05 -10.53 -15.41
N SER A 45 -11.65 -10.68 -14.23
CA SER A 45 -13.11 -10.59 -14.06
C SER A 45 -13.65 -9.16 -14.15
N ALA A 46 -12.87 -8.17 -13.74
CA ALA A 46 -13.24 -6.76 -13.81
C ALA A 46 -12.69 -6.07 -15.07
N ASP A 47 -12.07 -6.82 -15.97
CA ASP A 47 -11.51 -6.32 -17.22
C ASP A 47 -10.52 -5.15 -17.01
N LEU A 48 -9.63 -5.32 -16.06
CA LEU A 48 -8.59 -4.34 -15.77
C LEU A 48 -7.34 -4.60 -16.63
N ALA A 49 -6.52 -3.57 -16.80
CA ALA A 49 -5.26 -3.72 -17.51
C ALA A 49 -4.31 -4.65 -16.74
N ASP A 50 -3.49 -5.43 -17.45
CA ASP A 50 -2.49 -6.29 -16.85
C ASP A 50 -1.56 -5.49 -15.94
N GLY A 51 -1.28 -6.05 -14.75
CA GLY A 51 -0.43 -5.38 -13.77
C GLY A 51 -1.09 -4.24 -13.01
N SER A 52 -2.40 -4.02 -13.17
CA SER A 52 -3.13 -3.02 -12.40
C SER A 52 -3.00 -3.29 -10.89
N PRO A 53 -2.74 -2.27 -10.06
CA PRO A 53 -2.73 -2.46 -8.61
C PRO A 53 -4.14 -2.78 -8.13
N VAL A 54 -4.25 -3.80 -7.28
CA VAL A 54 -5.52 -4.27 -6.72
C VAL A 54 -5.40 -4.37 -5.21
N ASP A 55 -6.26 -3.65 -4.50
CA ASP A 55 -6.35 -3.73 -3.05
C ASP A 55 -7.35 -4.81 -2.65
N ILE A 56 -6.91 -5.77 -1.85
CA ILE A 56 -7.74 -6.89 -1.41
C ILE A 56 -7.74 -6.95 0.12
N ASP A 57 -8.93 -6.87 0.70
CA ASP A 57 -9.13 -7.07 2.13
C ASP A 57 -9.55 -8.52 2.37
N LEU A 58 -8.72 -9.28 3.09
CA LEU A 58 -9.02 -10.65 3.44
C LEU A 58 -9.91 -10.70 4.68
N VAL A 59 -11.01 -11.44 4.60
CA VAL A 59 -11.92 -11.66 5.73
C VAL A 59 -11.94 -13.15 6.03
N LEU A 60 -11.44 -13.51 7.22
CA LEU A 60 -11.37 -14.87 7.73
C LEU A 60 -12.37 -15.01 8.90
N ASP A 61 -13.59 -15.40 8.60
CA ASP A 61 -14.68 -15.42 9.59
C ASP A 61 -14.66 -16.60 10.55
N ASP A 62 -13.86 -17.63 10.27
CA ASP A 62 -13.77 -18.79 11.14
C ASP A 62 -13.10 -18.40 12.48
N PRO A 63 -13.74 -18.69 13.63
CA PRO A 63 -13.14 -18.41 14.93
C PRO A 63 -11.75 -19.03 15.15
N GLN A 64 -11.46 -20.17 14.50
CA GLN A 64 -10.13 -20.80 14.57
C GLN A 64 -9.06 -19.96 13.84
N LEU A 65 -9.47 -19.07 12.96
CA LEU A 65 -8.59 -18.19 12.19
C LEU A 65 -8.47 -16.78 12.76
N ALA A 66 -8.99 -16.54 13.97
CA ALA A 66 -9.01 -15.20 14.59
C ALA A 66 -7.61 -14.59 14.71
N GLY A 67 -6.59 -15.41 15.02
CA GLY A 67 -5.20 -14.93 15.09
C GLY A 67 -4.68 -14.45 13.74
N LEU A 68 -5.02 -15.15 12.66
CA LEU A 68 -4.65 -14.73 11.31
C LEU A 68 -5.43 -13.48 10.88
N GLN A 69 -6.71 -13.36 11.25
CA GLN A 69 -7.48 -12.15 10.98
C GLN A 69 -6.86 -10.93 11.67
N ALA A 70 -6.42 -11.07 12.93
CA ALA A 70 -5.73 -10.00 13.63
C ALA A 70 -4.43 -9.58 12.91
N ALA A 71 -3.69 -10.54 12.34
CA ALA A 71 -2.49 -10.25 11.56
C ALA A 71 -2.83 -9.51 10.25
N VAL A 72 -3.91 -9.89 9.58
CA VAL A 72 -4.40 -9.18 8.39
C VAL A 72 -4.75 -7.73 8.75
N ASP A 73 -5.46 -7.51 9.86
CA ASP A 73 -5.82 -6.17 10.31
C ASP A 73 -4.60 -5.31 10.60
N LEU A 74 -3.57 -5.90 11.22
CA LEU A 74 -2.29 -5.21 11.44
C LEU A 74 -1.62 -4.81 10.12
N SER A 75 -1.66 -5.66 9.11
CA SER A 75 -1.08 -5.34 7.81
C SER A 75 -1.80 -4.17 7.13
N VAL A 76 -3.11 -4.09 7.26
CA VAL A 76 -3.91 -2.97 6.73
C VAL A 76 -3.50 -1.66 7.41
N GLU A 77 -3.38 -1.67 8.74
CA GLU A 77 -2.92 -0.50 9.49
C GLU A 77 -1.51 -0.07 9.07
N GLY A 78 -0.60 -1.04 8.89
CA GLY A 78 0.77 -0.78 8.46
C GLY A 78 0.82 -0.13 7.08
N HIS A 79 0.05 -0.61 6.12
CA HIS A 79 -0.03 -0.02 4.78
C HIS A 79 -0.60 1.39 4.82
N ARG A 80 -1.64 1.62 5.63
CA ARG A 80 -2.24 2.95 5.79
C ARG A 80 -1.25 3.94 6.41
N ALA A 81 -0.51 3.52 7.43
CA ALA A 81 0.52 4.35 8.04
C ALA A 81 1.65 4.67 7.06
N ALA A 82 2.07 3.70 6.25
CA ALA A 82 3.09 3.90 5.21
C ALA A 82 2.63 4.89 4.14
N GLU A 83 1.36 4.85 3.74
CA GLU A 83 0.79 5.81 2.79
C GLU A 83 0.80 7.24 3.34
N VAL A 84 0.39 7.43 4.60
CA VAL A 84 0.43 8.73 5.26
C VAL A 84 1.88 9.25 5.34
N THR A 85 2.83 8.40 5.71
CA THR A 85 4.24 8.75 5.76
C THR A 85 4.77 9.16 4.39
N ALA A 86 4.42 8.44 3.33
CA ALA A 86 4.82 8.77 1.96
C ALA A 86 4.28 10.13 1.52
N ILE A 87 3.03 10.45 1.84
CA ILE A 87 2.42 11.75 1.55
C ILE A 87 3.16 12.87 2.28
N LEU A 88 3.49 12.68 3.55
CA LEU A 88 4.22 13.67 4.34
C LEU A 88 5.62 13.92 3.80
N ILE A 89 6.32 12.85 3.40
CA ILE A 89 7.64 12.97 2.76
C ILE A 89 7.54 13.79 1.48
N ALA A 90 6.58 13.48 0.61
CA ALA A 90 6.40 14.19 -0.65
C ALA A 90 6.08 15.68 -0.43
N ARG A 91 5.26 16.00 0.57
CA ARG A 91 4.95 17.40 0.94
C ARG A 91 6.17 18.14 1.46
N THR A 92 6.99 17.48 2.27
CA THR A 92 8.22 18.06 2.81
C THR A 92 9.21 18.36 1.68
N GLU A 93 9.39 17.44 0.74
CA GLU A 93 10.23 17.65 -0.43
C GLU A 93 9.78 18.84 -1.27
N GLU A 94 8.49 18.92 -1.55
CA GLU A 94 7.93 20.00 -2.34
C GLU A 94 8.09 21.36 -1.65
N ALA A 95 7.83 21.42 -0.34
CA ALA A 95 8.02 22.64 0.44
C ALA A 95 9.48 23.08 0.41
N ALA A 96 10.41 22.16 0.58
CA ALA A 96 11.85 22.45 0.53
C ALA A 96 12.25 23.03 -0.83
N ARG A 97 11.83 22.43 -1.92
CA ARG A 97 12.12 22.92 -3.28
C ARG A 97 11.55 24.31 -3.53
N GLN A 98 10.29 24.54 -3.14
CA GLN A 98 9.66 25.84 -3.33
C GLN A 98 10.34 26.94 -2.56
N LEU A 99 10.70 26.70 -1.30
CA LEU A 99 11.34 27.70 -0.45
C LEU A 99 12.75 28.02 -0.91
N VAL A 100 13.56 27.01 -1.24
CA VAL A 100 14.91 27.24 -1.78
C VAL A 100 14.84 27.95 -3.12
N GLY A 101 13.89 27.56 -3.98
CA GLY A 101 13.65 28.21 -5.27
C GLY A 101 13.21 29.68 -5.13
N ALA A 102 12.53 30.02 -4.03
CA ALA A 102 12.12 31.40 -3.73
C ALA A 102 13.25 32.27 -3.14
N GLY A 103 14.42 31.68 -2.92
CA GLY A 103 15.60 32.41 -2.42
C GLY A 103 15.91 32.25 -0.93
N TRP A 104 15.13 31.45 -0.22
CA TRP A 104 15.41 31.18 1.20
C TRP A 104 16.68 30.32 1.35
N SER A 105 17.44 30.58 2.38
CA SER A 105 18.65 29.78 2.66
C SER A 105 18.29 28.34 3.06
N VAL A 106 19.16 27.41 2.74
CA VAL A 106 18.99 25.98 3.13
C VAL A 106 18.85 25.86 4.65
N ARG A 107 19.58 26.66 5.43
CA ARG A 107 19.50 26.64 6.90
C ARG A 107 18.17 27.10 7.44
N ASP A 108 17.58 28.15 6.86
CA ASP A 108 16.28 28.64 7.28
C ASP A 108 15.19 27.64 6.91
N VAL A 109 15.27 27.03 5.73
CA VAL A 109 14.32 25.98 5.30
C VAL A 109 14.43 24.76 6.22
N ALA A 110 15.63 24.34 6.56
CA ALA A 110 15.86 23.23 7.49
C ALA A 110 15.27 23.53 8.86
N GLY A 111 15.46 24.75 9.39
CA GLY A 111 14.87 25.16 10.66
C GLY A 111 13.34 25.19 10.63
N ALA A 112 12.76 25.69 9.53
CA ALA A 112 11.30 25.73 9.37
C ALA A 112 10.66 24.34 9.27
N LEU A 113 11.33 23.42 8.58
CA LEU A 113 10.85 22.04 8.42
C LEU A 113 11.28 21.11 9.57
N ASP A 114 12.11 21.60 10.48
CA ASP A 114 12.70 20.83 11.59
C ASP A 114 13.44 19.59 11.09
N VAL A 115 14.29 19.78 10.09
CA VAL A 115 15.17 18.75 9.51
C VAL A 115 16.60 19.29 9.43
N THR A 116 17.54 18.46 9.06
CA THR A 116 18.94 18.91 8.90
C THR A 116 19.13 19.67 7.60
N ALA A 117 20.12 20.59 7.57
CA ALA A 117 20.51 21.30 6.35
C ALA A 117 20.95 20.32 5.25
N GLY A 118 21.67 19.25 5.63
CA GLY A 118 22.06 18.19 4.70
C GLY A 118 20.87 17.52 4.05
N ARG A 119 19.79 17.28 4.82
CA ARG A 119 18.54 16.70 4.28
C ARG A 119 17.89 17.63 3.26
N VAL A 120 17.82 18.93 3.56
CA VAL A 120 17.26 19.91 2.61
C VAL A 120 18.08 19.92 1.32
N SER A 121 19.42 19.94 1.42
CA SER A 121 20.29 19.90 0.25
C SER A 121 20.05 18.64 -0.58
N GLN A 122 19.91 17.49 0.07
CA GLN A 122 19.63 16.22 -0.59
C GLN A 122 18.28 16.25 -1.31
N LEU A 123 17.22 16.72 -0.65
CA LEU A 123 15.87 16.81 -1.22
C LEU A 123 15.82 17.72 -2.46
N THR A 124 16.58 18.80 -2.45
CA THR A 124 16.60 19.74 -3.58
C THR A 124 17.51 19.30 -4.72
N LYS A 125 18.47 18.40 -4.47
CA LYS A 125 19.37 17.85 -5.52
C LYS A 125 18.76 16.67 -6.28
N GLU A 126 17.95 15.86 -5.63
CA GLU A 126 17.43 14.60 -6.20
C GLU A 126 16.55 14.77 -7.44
N ARG A 127 16.10 16.00 -7.73
CA ARG A 127 15.26 16.30 -8.89
C ARG A 127 15.88 17.28 -9.88
N ARG A 128 17.17 17.46 -9.87
CA ARG A 128 17.82 18.20 -10.96
C ARG A 128 17.72 17.39 -12.23
N PRO A 129 17.18 17.95 -13.32
CA PRO A 129 17.29 17.28 -14.60
C PRO A 129 18.74 17.06 -14.92
N ALA A 130 19.06 15.88 -15.34
CA ALA A 130 20.39 15.51 -15.76
C ALA A 130 20.81 16.37 -16.96
#